data_f9e79ff34c8ea61e31d0bafb4c94cd9d
#
_entry.id   f9e79ff34c8ea61e31d0bafb4c94cd9d
#
_cell.length_a   1.000
_cell.length_b   1.000
_cell.length_c   1.000
_cell.angle_alpha   90.00
_cell.angle_beta   90.00
_cell.angle_gamma   90.00
#
_symmetry.space_group_name_H-M   'P 1'
#
loop_
_entity.id
_entity.type
_entity.pdbx_description
1 polymer ?
#
loop_
_entity_poly.entity_id
_entity_poly.type
_entity_poly.pdbx_seq_one_letter_code
_entity_poly.pdbx_strand_id
1 'polypeptide(L)'
;MPDGNTVEYTVPVVQVQKLTCDDILQKHLLFLLPYHVIKYEQEKGLDTDSEKWKELLDEYAKIEKYLEKNFLEKGNEKAYRDMVELIIRIADYVFRDKEKVKKGFGDVMGGKVLELESDKLIQRGIEQGLKKGIQQGIAMERKNTELVRRKAEEEIQRLKKLLEEQNNK
;
A
#
# COMPACT_ATOMS: atom_id res chain seq x y z
N MET A 1 -60.95 6.73 13.34
CA MET A 1 -59.91 6.27 14.27
C MET A 1 -59.37 4.99 13.70
N PRO A 2 -58.14 4.92 13.29
CA PRO A 2 -57.58 3.60 12.89
C PRO A 2 -57.44 2.79 14.18
N ASP A 3 -57.88 1.55 14.07
CA ASP A 3 -57.90 0.56 15.14
C ASP A 3 -56.48 0.42 15.72
N GLY A 4 -56.41 0.49 17.07
CA GLY A 4 -55.11 0.49 17.77
C GLY A 4 -54.37 -0.86 17.71
N ASN A 5 -53.97 -1.24 16.52
CA ASN A 5 -53.07 -2.36 16.35
C ASN A 5 -51.63 -1.90 16.69
N THR A 6 -51.22 -2.23 17.87
CA THR A 6 -49.80 -2.06 18.29
C THR A 6 -49.00 -3.14 17.57
N VAL A 7 -48.05 -2.71 16.72
CA VAL A 7 -47.09 -3.63 16.10
C VAL A 7 -45.82 -3.59 16.93
N GLU A 8 -45.46 -4.70 17.53
CA GLU A 8 -44.26 -4.85 18.33
C GLU A 8 -43.10 -5.33 17.44
N TYR A 9 -42.05 -4.51 17.31
CA TYR A 9 -40.84 -4.89 16.58
C TYR A 9 -39.72 -5.20 17.55
N THR A 10 -39.14 -6.39 17.44
CA THR A 10 -37.92 -6.72 18.15
C THR A 10 -36.73 -6.50 17.23
N VAL A 11 -35.89 -5.52 17.52
CA VAL A 11 -34.65 -5.27 16.80
C VAL A 11 -33.50 -5.97 17.53
N PRO A 12 -32.88 -6.99 16.92
CA PRO A 12 -31.71 -7.63 17.52
C PRO A 12 -30.54 -6.64 17.52
N VAL A 13 -30.00 -6.38 18.71
CA VAL A 13 -28.84 -5.47 18.86
C VAL A 13 -27.58 -6.29 19.09
N VAL A 14 -26.58 -6.11 18.23
CA VAL A 14 -25.25 -6.68 18.43
C VAL A 14 -24.37 -5.66 19.15
N GLN A 15 -23.97 -6.00 20.36
CA GLN A 15 -23.05 -5.15 21.15
C GLN A 15 -21.60 -5.52 20.78
N VAL A 16 -21.03 -4.77 19.83
CA VAL A 16 -19.68 -5.03 19.30
C VAL A 16 -18.61 -5.02 20.41
N GLN A 17 -18.77 -4.18 21.44
CA GLN A 17 -17.87 -4.07 22.59
C GLN A 17 -17.78 -5.38 23.42
N LYS A 18 -18.78 -6.25 23.33
CA LYS A 18 -18.79 -7.55 24.03
C LYS A 18 -18.17 -8.69 23.22
N LEU A 19 -17.91 -8.46 21.94
CA LEU A 19 -17.25 -9.46 21.11
C LEU A 19 -15.75 -9.47 21.42
N THR A 20 -15.21 -10.66 21.65
CA THR A 20 -13.77 -10.85 21.74
C THR A 20 -13.14 -10.82 20.36
N CYS A 21 -11.82 -10.59 20.28
CA CYS A 21 -11.06 -10.72 19.03
C CYS A 21 -11.28 -12.12 18.42
N ASP A 22 -11.21 -13.17 19.23
CA ASP A 22 -11.40 -14.54 18.76
C ASP A 22 -12.82 -14.80 18.22
N ASP A 23 -13.87 -14.23 18.84
CA ASP A 23 -15.24 -14.30 18.30
C ASP A 23 -15.34 -13.69 16.90
N ILE A 24 -14.72 -12.53 16.70
CA ILE A 24 -14.75 -11.82 15.42
C ILE A 24 -14.03 -12.63 14.34
N LEU A 25 -12.85 -13.17 14.66
CA LEU A 25 -12.04 -13.94 13.72
C LEU A 25 -12.68 -15.31 13.39
N GLN A 26 -13.18 -16.04 14.39
CA GLN A 26 -13.81 -17.35 14.18
C GLN A 26 -15.12 -17.27 13.39
N LYS A 27 -15.90 -16.22 13.63
CA LYS A 27 -17.17 -15.99 12.94
C LYS A 27 -17.00 -15.24 11.61
N HIS A 28 -15.76 -14.96 11.19
CA HIS A 28 -15.44 -14.20 9.99
C HIS A 28 -16.13 -12.82 9.90
N LEU A 29 -16.33 -12.16 11.04
CA LEU A 29 -16.97 -10.85 11.14
C LEU A 29 -15.97 -9.73 10.88
N LEU A 30 -15.23 -9.80 9.78
CA LEU A 30 -14.04 -8.97 9.50
C LEU A 30 -14.34 -7.48 9.51
N PHE A 31 -15.55 -7.07 9.09
CA PHE A 31 -15.99 -5.67 9.13
C PHE A 31 -16.11 -5.09 10.55
N LEU A 32 -16.11 -5.95 11.58
CA LEU A 32 -16.11 -5.51 12.97
C LEU A 32 -14.71 -5.31 13.55
N LEU A 33 -13.66 -5.82 12.89
CA LEU A 33 -12.27 -5.67 13.35
C LEU A 33 -11.86 -4.21 13.58
N PRO A 34 -12.15 -3.26 12.66
CA PRO A 34 -11.80 -1.86 12.89
C PRO A 34 -12.48 -1.25 14.12
N TYR A 35 -13.66 -1.73 14.48
CA TYR A 35 -14.42 -1.22 15.64
C TYR A 35 -14.02 -1.89 16.94
N HIS A 36 -13.26 -2.97 16.90
CA HIS A 36 -12.82 -3.67 18.11
C HIS A 36 -11.98 -2.81 19.06
N VAL A 37 -11.20 -1.86 18.50
CA VAL A 37 -10.39 -0.91 19.28
C VAL A 37 -11.23 0.01 20.17
N ILE A 38 -12.52 0.23 19.84
CA ILE A 38 -13.40 1.13 20.62
C ILE A 38 -13.57 0.65 22.06
N LYS A 39 -13.46 -0.65 22.34
CA LYS A 39 -13.52 -1.18 23.72
C LYS A 39 -12.46 -0.55 24.64
N TYR A 40 -11.34 -0.08 24.06
CA TYR A 40 -10.23 0.55 24.78
C TYR A 40 -10.38 2.07 24.98
N GLU A 41 -11.41 2.70 24.38
CA GLU A 41 -11.63 4.15 24.47
C GLU A 41 -11.75 4.63 25.92
N GLN A 42 -12.54 3.90 26.71
CA GLN A 42 -12.82 4.27 28.11
C GLN A 42 -11.88 3.56 29.12
N GLU A 43 -10.89 2.80 28.64
CA GLU A 43 -9.95 2.11 29.49
C GLU A 43 -9.07 3.09 30.27
N LYS A 44 -9.30 3.14 31.59
CA LYS A 44 -8.48 3.94 32.50
C LYS A 44 -7.14 3.24 32.71
N GLY A 45 -6.05 4.02 32.62
CA GLY A 45 -4.70 3.50 32.84
C GLY A 45 -4.10 2.75 31.64
N LEU A 46 -4.66 2.94 30.45
CA LEU A 46 -4.00 2.51 29.22
C LEU A 46 -2.83 3.46 28.92
N ASP A 47 -1.63 3.02 29.21
CA ASP A 47 -0.36 3.68 28.90
C ASP A 47 0.62 2.64 28.36
N THR A 48 1.67 3.08 27.67
CA THR A 48 2.66 2.23 26.97
C THR A 48 3.39 1.24 27.89
N ASP A 49 3.40 1.48 29.20
CA ASP A 49 4.01 0.60 30.20
C ASP A 49 2.99 -0.30 30.92
N SER A 50 1.70 -0.21 30.55
CA SER A 50 0.64 -0.98 31.21
C SER A 50 0.48 -2.39 30.64
N GLU A 51 0.02 -3.33 31.48
CA GLU A 51 -0.33 -4.69 31.03
C GLU A 51 -1.44 -4.65 29.96
N LYS A 52 -2.41 -3.74 30.11
CA LYS A 52 -3.47 -3.53 29.13
C LYS A 52 -2.95 -3.10 27.77
N TRP A 53 -1.86 -2.36 27.72
CA TRP A 53 -1.20 -2.00 26.47
C TRP A 53 -0.63 -3.23 25.78
N LYS A 54 0.02 -4.13 26.52
CA LYS A 54 0.54 -5.39 25.98
C LYS A 54 -0.58 -6.28 25.46
N GLU A 55 -1.67 -6.42 26.22
CA GLU A 55 -2.86 -7.16 25.78
C GLU A 55 -3.43 -6.59 24.47
N LEU A 56 -3.54 -5.26 24.36
CA LEU A 56 -3.96 -4.61 23.14
C LEU A 56 -3.05 -4.97 21.96
N LEU A 57 -1.73 -4.83 22.12
CA LEU A 57 -0.77 -5.14 21.06
C LEU A 57 -0.82 -6.62 20.66
N ASP A 58 -0.94 -7.54 21.62
CA ASP A 58 -1.06 -8.97 21.35
C ASP A 58 -2.33 -9.32 20.58
N GLU A 59 -3.46 -8.70 20.91
CA GLU A 59 -4.70 -8.86 20.14
C GLU A 59 -4.55 -8.37 18.71
N TYR A 60 -3.94 -7.20 18.52
CA TYR A 60 -3.77 -6.63 17.18
C TYR A 60 -2.70 -7.35 16.37
N ALA A 61 -1.66 -7.91 17.00
CA ALA A 61 -0.73 -8.79 16.32
C ALA A 61 -1.41 -10.09 15.81
N LYS A 62 -2.41 -10.62 16.52
CA LYS A 62 -3.23 -11.75 16.03
C LYS A 62 -4.11 -11.32 14.85
N ILE A 63 -4.72 -10.14 14.93
CA ILE A 63 -5.53 -9.58 13.84
C ILE A 63 -4.67 -9.39 12.59
N GLU A 64 -3.49 -8.81 12.72
CA GLU A 64 -2.57 -8.58 11.60
C GLU A 64 -2.22 -9.88 10.90
N LYS A 65 -1.77 -10.90 11.64
CA LYS A 65 -1.48 -12.24 11.09
C LYS A 65 -2.67 -12.87 10.38
N TYR A 66 -3.87 -12.68 10.92
CA TYR A 66 -5.10 -13.17 10.29
C TYR A 66 -5.37 -12.46 8.96
N LEU A 67 -5.20 -11.13 8.93
CA LEU A 67 -5.37 -10.33 7.72
C LEU A 67 -4.32 -10.68 6.67
N GLU A 68 -3.05 -10.84 7.05
CA GLU A 68 -1.99 -11.30 6.14
C GLU A 68 -2.38 -12.62 5.48
N LYS A 69 -2.69 -13.64 6.27
CA LYS A 69 -3.05 -14.97 5.77
C LYS A 69 -4.28 -14.97 4.87
N ASN A 70 -5.30 -14.19 5.22
CA ASN A 70 -6.59 -14.25 4.52
C ASN A 70 -6.73 -13.29 3.35
N PHE A 71 -5.91 -12.25 3.30
CA PHE A 71 -5.93 -11.25 2.22
C PHE A 71 -4.61 -11.19 1.47
N LEU A 72 -3.48 -10.96 2.15
CA LEU A 72 -2.20 -10.72 1.51
C LEU A 72 -1.66 -11.97 0.81
N GLU A 73 -1.60 -13.11 1.50
CA GLU A 73 -1.16 -14.40 0.93
C GLU A 73 -2.07 -14.89 -0.22
N LYS A 74 -3.33 -14.44 -0.24
CA LYS A 74 -4.29 -14.72 -1.32
C LYS A 74 -4.26 -13.72 -2.46
N GLY A 75 -3.28 -12.80 -2.47
CA GLY A 75 -3.11 -11.80 -3.53
C GLY A 75 -4.08 -10.61 -3.45
N ASN A 76 -4.84 -10.46 -2.37
CA ASN A 76 -5.76 -9.34 -2.18
C ASN A 76 -5.13 -8.22 -1.32
N GLU A 77 -4.00 -7.72 -1.78
CA GLU A 77 -3.22 -6.68 -1.10
C GLU A 77 -4.02 -5.40 -0.84
N LYS A 78 -4.90 -5.03 -1.78
CA LYS A 78 -5.74 -3.85 -1.61
C LYS A 78 -6.67 -3.98 -0.40
N ALA A 79 -7.37 -5.11 -0.26
CA ALA A 79 -8.26 -5.33 0.87
C ALA A 79 -7.50 -5.40 2.21
N TYR A 80 -6.30 -5.98 2.21
CA TYR A 80 -5.41 -5.95 3.37
C TYR A 80 -5.12 -4.51 3.80
N ARG A 81 -4.62 -3.70 2.88
CA ARG A 81 -4.26 -2.30 3.14
C ARG A 81 -5.47 -1.47 3.60
N ASP A 82 -6.58 -1.54 2.87
CA ASP A 82 -7.79 -0.79 3.18
C ASP A 82 -8.31 -1.13 4.59
N MET A 83 -8.21 -2.40 5.01
CA MET A 83 -8.59 -2.85 6.35
C MET A 83 -7.65 -2.33 7.43
N VAL A 84 -6.33 -2.43 7.22
CA VAL A 84 -5.32 -1.92 8.17
C VAL A 84 -5.42 -0.41 8.32
N GLU A 85 -5.57 0.34 7.22
CA GLU A 85 -5.78 1.78 7.26
C GLU A 85 -7.04 2.15 8.04
N LEU A 86 -8.13 1.42 7.87
CA LEU A 86 -9.37 1.68 8.59
C LEU A 86 -9.19 1.43 10.09
N ILE A 87 -8.51 0.34 10.48
CA ILE A 87 -8.17 0.06 11.88
C ILE A 87 -7.35 1.21 12.47
N ILE A 88 -6.29 1.66 11.78
CA ILE A 88 -5.44 2.75 12.24
C ILE A 88 -6.24 4.04 12.39
N ARG A 89 -7.08 4.40 11.43
CA ARG A 89 -7.93 5.63 11.51
C ARG A 89 -8.87 5.63 12.71
N ILE A 90 -9.48 4.48 13.01
CA ILE A 90 -10.37 4.38 14.16
C ILE A 90 -9.55 4.43 15.46
N ALA A 91 -8.39 3.76 15.50
CA ALA A 91 -7.48 3.81 16.64
C ALA A 91 -6.96 5.24 16.88
N ASP A 92 -6.65 6.00 15.84
CA ASP A 92 -6.25 7.41 15.92
C ASP A 92 -7.31 8.27 16.58
N TYR A 93 -8.59 8.01 16.30
CA TYR A 93 -9.70 8.69 16.95
C TYR A 93 -9.87 8.26 18.41
N VAL A 94 -9.82 6.96 18.67
CA VAL A 94 -9.96 6.37 20.02
C VAL A 94 -8.84 6.84 20.95
N PHE A 95 -7.61 6.90 20.44
CA PHE A 95 -6.41 7.27 21.21
C PHE A 95 -5.98 8.73 21.00
N ARG A 96 -6.87 9.61 20.50
CA ARG A 96 -6.55 11.01 20.19
C ARG A 96 -5.84 11.77 21.31
N ASP A 97 -6.17 11.46 22.57
CA ASP A 97 -5.60 12.12 23.75
C ASP A 97 -4.40 11.34 24.35
N LYS A 98 -3.94 10.25 23.69
CA LYS A 98 -2.88 9.35 24.16
C LYS A 98 -1.82 9.17 23.08
N GLU A 99 -1.05 10.22 22.79
CA GLU A 99 -0.09 10.25 21.67
C GLU A 99 0.91 9.07 21.62
N LYS A 100 1.43 8.64 22.78
CA LYS A 100 2.37 7.50 22.83
C LYS A 100 1.70 6.17 22.44
N VAL A 101 0.46 5.97 22.94
CA VAL A 101 -0.35 4.78 22.60
C VAL A 101 -0.70 4.78 21.13
N LYS A 102 -1.15 5.92 20.59
CA LYS A 102 -1.46 6.12 19.20
C LYS A 102 -0.28 5.78 18.30
N LYS A 103 0.89 6.36 18.60
CA LYS A 103 2.11 6.12 17.82
C LYS A 103 2.53 4.65 17.87
N GLY A 104 2.63 4.05 19.06
CA GLY A 104 3.00 2.65 19.20
C GLY A 104 2.03 1.68 18.53
N PHE A 105 0.73 1.98 18.54
CA PHE A 105 -0.27 1.20 17.80
C PHE A 105 -0.08 1.30 16.29
N GLY A 106 0.15 2.51 15.77
CA GLY A 106 0.42 2.75 14.35
C GLY A 106 1.69 2.06 13.87
N ASP A 107 2.75 2.06 14.69
CA ASP A 107 4.01 1.37 14.37
C ASP A 107 3.82 -0.15 14.25
N VAL A 108 2.97 -0.75 15.10
CA VAL A 108 2.67 -2.19 15.04
C VAL A 108 1.80 -2.52 13.83
N MET A 109 0.67 -1.81 13.65
CA MET A 109 -0.30 -2.13 12.58
C MET A 109 0.10 -1.63 11.20
N GLY A 110 0.90 -0.56 11.13
CA GLY A 110 1.26 0.09 9.87
C GLY A 110 2.54 -0.43 9.21
N GLY A 111 3.36 -1.20 9.93
CA GLY A 111 4.69 -1.59 9.47
C GLY A 111 4.68 -2.32 8.13
N LYS A 112 3.81 -3.30 7.97
CA LYS A 112 3.69 -4.09 6.73
C LYS A 112 3.13 -3.28 5.56
N VAL A 113 2.19 -2.38 5.81
CA VAL A 113 1.66 -1.47 4.79
C VAL A 113 2.73 -0.55 4.25
N LEU A 114 3.59 0.00 5.12
CA LEU A 114 4.71 0.85 4.73
C LEU A 114 5.76 0.08 3.91
N GLU A 115 6.05 -1.16 4.27
CA GLU A 115 6.94 -2.06 3.52
C GLU A 115 6.41 -2.27 2.09
N LEU A 116 5.15 -2.65 1.94
CA LEU A 116 4.50 -2.86 0.65
C LEU A 116 4.48 -1.60 -0.24
N GLU A 117 4.29 -0.43 0.35
CA GLU A 117 4.35 0.84 -0.38
C GLU A 117 5.77 1.18 -0.82
N SER A 118 6.76 0.93 0.04
CA SER A 118 8.18 1.11 -0.29
C SER A 118 8.58 0.23 -1.48
N ASP A 119 8.22 -1.04 -1.47
CA ASP A 119 8.52 -1.97 -2.57
C ASP A 119 7.91 -1.52 -3.89
N LYS A 120 6.66 -1.02 -3.86
CA LYS A 120 6.01 -0.45 -5.05
C LYS A 120 6.70 0.80 -5.59
N LEU A 121 7.19 1.67 -4.71
CA LEU A 121 7.94 2.86 -5.12
C LEU A 121 9.27 2.47 -5.76
N ILE A 122 9.98 1.49 -5.20
CA ILE A 122 11.22 0.95 -5.76
C ILE A 122 10.97 0.36 -7.14
N GLN A 123 9.95 -0.49 -7.31
CA GLN A 123 9.61 -1.09 -8.60
C GLN A 123 9.28 -0.02 -9.65
N ARG A 124 8.44 0.97 -9.30
CA ARG A 124 8.14 2.10 -10.21
C ARG A 124 9.39 2.88 -10.59
N GLY A 125 10.31 3.08 -9.64
CA GLY A 125 11.60 3.73 -9.89
C GLY A 125 12.46 2.96 -10.89
N ILE A 126 12.56 1.63 -10.73
CA ILE A 126 13.28 0.74 -11.64
C ILE A 126 12.66 0.77 -13.05
N GLU A 127 11.33 0.63 -13.16
CA GLU A 127 10.63 0.66 -14.45
C GLU A 127 10.83 1.99 -15.18
N GLN A 128 10.72 3.10 -14.46
CA GLN A 128 10.95 4.44 -15.04
C GLN A 128 12.41 4.64 -15.46
N GLY A 129 13.35 4.18 -14.65
CA GLY A 129 14.78 4.21 -14.95
C GLY A 129 15.11 3.40 -16.21
N LEU A 130 14.62 2.18 -16.31
CA LEU A 130 14.78 1.32 -17.46
C LEU A 130 14.21 1.95 -18.75
N LYS A 131 12.96 2.45 -18.68
CA LYS A 131 12.31 3.13 -19.80
C LYS A 131 13.10 4.34 -20.30
N LYS A 132 13.58 5.18 -19.37
CA LYS A 132 14.43 6.33 -19.72
C LYS A 132 15.76 5.90 -20.31
N GLY A 133 16.41 4.90 -19.74
CA GLY A 133 17.69 4.37 -20.22
C GLY A 133 17.57 3.82 -21.66
N ILE A 134 16.53 3.05 -21.95
CA ILE A 134 16.25 2.54 -23.30
C ILE A 134 16.03 3.70 -24.28
N GLN A 135 15.21 4.69 -23.94
CA GLN A 135 14.95 5.85 -24.80
C GLN A 135 16.24 6.64 -25.09
N GLN A 136 17.06 6.86 -24.08
CA GLN A 136 18.35 7.56 -24.24
C GLN A 136 19.33 6.73 -25.09
N GLY A 137 19.41 5.43 -24.89
CA GLY A 137 20.21 4.51 -25.69
C GLY A 137 19.84 4.55 -27.17
N ILE A 138 18.55 4.43 -27.49
CA ILE A 138 18.05 4.52 -28.86
C ILE A 138 18.36 5.90 -29.50
N ALA A 139 18.19 6.98 -28.72
CA ALA A 139 18.48 8.32 -29.23
C ALA A 139 19.98 8.53 -29.51
N MET A 140 20.87 8.01 -28.66
CA MET A 140 22.31 8.04 -28.88
C MET A 140 22.72 7.20 -30.11
N GLU A 141 22.17 6.00 -30.23
CA GLU A 141 22.48 5.12 -31.35
C GLU A 141 22.03 5.71 -32.69
N ARG A 142 20.86 6.32 -32.75
CA ARG A 142 20.39 7.06 -33.93
C ARG A 142 21.35 8.17 -34.31
N LYS A 143 21.81 8.98 -33.32
CA LYS A 143 22.78 10.07 -33.59
C LYS A 143 24.11 9.52 -34.10
N ASN A 144 24.63 8.44 -33.52
CA ASN A 144 25.86 7.81 -33.96
C ASN A 144 25.74 7.24 -35.38
N THR A 145 24.64 6.55 -35.66
CA THR A 145 24.39 6.00 -37.03
C THR A 145 24.31 7.09 -38.06
N GLU A 146 23.64 8.21 -37.74
CA GLU A 146 23.54 9.36 -38.65
C GLU A 146 24.90 10.04 -38.90
N LEU A 147 25.72 10.18 -37.85
CA LEU A 147 27.08 10.69 -37.97
C LEU A 147 27.98 9.78 -38.84
N VAL A 148 27.91 8.47 -38.63
CA VAL A 148 28.69 7.50 -39.45
C VAL A 148 28.22 7.57 -40.90
N ARG A 149 26.93 7.60 -41.16
CA ARG A 149 26.37 7.72 -42.50
C ARG A 149 26.84 8.99 -43.20
N ARG A 150 26.78 10.14 -42.54
CA ARG A 150 27.23 11.42 -43.09
C ARG A 150 28.72 11.41 -43.44
N LYS A 151 29.56 10.86 -42.57
CA LYS A 151 31.02 10.72 -42.86
C LYS A 151 31.26 9.81 -44.07
N ALA A 152 30.54 8.73 -44.18
CA ALA A 152 30.64 7.82 -45.31
C ALA A 152 30.18 8.51 -46.64
N GLU A 153 29.09 9.25 -46.61
CA GLU A 153 28.60 10.04 -47.75
C GLU A 153 29.63 11.10 -48.20
N GLU A 154 30.25 11.84 -47.25
CA GLU A 154 31.29 12.83 -47.52
C GLU A 154 32.54 12.17 -48.15
N GLU A 155 32.94 11.01 -47.66
CA GLU A 155 34.10 10.30 -48.21
C GLU A 155 33.82 9.73 -49.63
N ILE A 156 32.63 9.19 -49.86
CA ILE A 156 32.19 8.75 -51.19
C ILE A 156 32.21 9.94 -52.18
N GLN A 157 31.72 11.10 -51.80
CA GLN A 157 31.77 12.31 -52.67
C GLN A 157 33.21 12.74 -52.94
N ARG A 158 34.09 12.66 -51.95
CA ARG A 158 35.51 12.99 -52.12
C ARG A 158 36.17 12.02 -53.12
N LEU A 159 35.96 10.73 -52.98
CA LEU A 159 36.49 9.72 -53.87
C LEU A 159 35.97 9.85 -55.31
N LYS A 160 34.68 10.18 -55.49
CA LYS A 160 34.10 10.44 -56.80
C LYS A 160 34.77 11.63 -57.51
N LYS A 161 35.04 12.72 -56.82
CA LYS A 161 35.73 13.91 -57.37
C LYS A 161 37.15 13.54 -57.82
N LEU A 162 37.90 12.77 -57.01
CA LEU A 162 39.25 12.35 -57.36
C LEU A 162 39.28 11.44 -58.61
N LEU A 163 38.29 10.57 -58.75
CA LEU A 163 38.14 9.71 -59.93
C LEU A 163 37.81 10.52 -61.18
N GLU A 164 36.94 11.52 -61.12
CA GLU A 164 36.62 12.42 -62.23
C GLU A 164 37.83 13.23 -62.66
N GLU A 165 38.66 13.72 -61.72
CA GLU A 165 39.88 14.46 -62.00
C GLU A 165 40.96 13.57 -62.64
N GLN A 166 41.00 12.26 -62.33
CA GLN A 166 41.93 11.31 -62.99
C GLN A 166 41.47 10.92 -64.41
N ASN A 167 40.18 10.85 -64.65
CA ASN A 167 39.65 10.46 -66.00
C ASN A 167 39.66 11.62 -67.01
N ASN A 168 39.86 12.87 -66.56
CA ASN A 168 39.94 14.02 -67.41
C ASN A 168 41.38 14.49 -67.78
N LYS A 169 42.37 13.64 -67.38
CA LYS A 169 43.77 13.78 -67.76
C LYS A 169 44.15 12.76 -68.81
#